data_f3d76d077abfbe6c101188a4ea748c9e
#
_entry.id   f3d76d077abfbe6c101188a4ea748c9e
#
_cell.length_a   1.000
_cell.length_b   1.000
_cell.length_c   1.000
_cell.angle_alpha   90.00
_cell.angle_beta   90.00
_cell.angle_gamma   90.00
#
_symmetry.space_group_name_H-M   'P 1'
#
loop_
_entity.id
_entity.type
_entity.pdbx_description
1 polymer ?
#
loop_
_entity_poly.entity_id
_entity_poly.type
_entity_poly.pdbx_seq_one_letter_code
_entity_poly.pdbx_strand_id
1 'polypeptide(L)'
;MRMMPIASGSSGNCIYLGTEDTHVLFDAGISRKRIEEGLNTAGLSLKDIDAIFVTHEHIDHTKGIGVISRKDGIPIYSTSGTIEGIEQISSLGNIPDGIFNKINADEDISIGDVTVHPFRISHDANEPVAYTFTQKCADGIKKASVVTDLG
;
A
#
# COMPACT_ATOMS: atom_id res chain seq x y z
N MET A 1 -10.14 7.25 12.59
CA MET A 1 -9.13 6.47 11.85
C MET A 1 -9.18 5.02 12.30
N ARG A 2 -9.12 4.13 11.35
CA ARG A 2 -9.24 2.69 11.58
C ARG A 2 -8.07 1.97 10.93
N MET A 3 -7.42 1.07 11.66
CA MET A 3 -6.29 0.30 11.18
C MET A 3 -6.60 -1.19 11.34
N MET A 4 -6.33 -1.98 10.30
CA MET A 4 -6.57 -3.42 10.34
C MET A 4 -5.49 -4.16 9.56
N PRO A 5 -4.64 -4.95 10.24
CA PRO A 5 -3.74 -5.85 9.53
C PRO A 5 -4.55 -6.95 8.85
N ILE A 6 -4.48 -7.03 7.53
CA ILE A 6 -5.12 -8.12 6.79
C ILE A 6 -4.21 -9.33 6.79
N ALA A 7 -2.91 -9.11 6.67
CA ALA A 7 -1.89 -10.15 6.77
C ALA A 7 -0.57 -9.53 7.20
N SER A 8 0.25 -10.30 7.93
CA SER A 8 1.59 -9.89 8.31
C SER A 8 2.48 -11.13 8.44
N GLY A 9 3.76 -10.96 8.10
CA GLY A 9 4.75 -12.02 8.19
C GLY A 9 5.37 -12.37 6.84
N SER A 10 6.21 -13.41 6.83
CA SER A 10 6.96 -13.81 5.65
C SER A 10 6.10 -14.40 4.52
N SER A 11 4.88 -14.82 4.83
CA SER A 11 3.94 -15.35 3.82
C SER A 11 3.15 -14.28 3.10
N GLY A 12 3.22 -13.04 3.56
CA GLY A 12 2.58 -11.91 2.91
C GLY A 12 2.15 -10.82 3.88
N ASN A 13 2.19 -9.57 3.39
CA ASN A 13 1.89 -8.38 4.19
C ASN A 13 0.86 -7.49 3.47
N CYS A 14 -0.16 -7.07 4.20
CA CYS A 14 -1.16 -6.13 3.72
C CYS A 14 -1.85 -5.49 4.92
N ILE A 15 -1.79 -4.17 5.00
CA ILE A 15 -2.38 -3.41 6.10
C ILE A 15 -3.39 -2.42 5.53
N TYR A 16 -4.58 -2.41 6.10
CA TYR A 16 -5.61 -1.42 5.79
C TYR A 16 -5.56 -0.27 6.79
N LEU A 17 -5.61 0.96 6.28
CA LEU A 17 -5.81 2.17 7.06
C LEU A 17 -6.88 3.02 6.39
N GLY A 18 -7.82 3.53 7.16
CA GLY A 18 -8.88 4.35 6.59
C GLY A 18 -9.56 5.28 7.56
N THR A 19 -10.31 6.20 6.98
CA THR A 19 -11.25 7.10 7.64
C THR A 19 -12.66 6.71 7.19
N GLU A 20 -13.67 7.50 7.48
CA GLU A 20 -15.00 7.28 6.90
C GLU A 20 -15.00 7.48 5.37
N ASP A 21 -14.15 8.38 4.88
CA ASP A 21 -14.16 8.82 3.48
C ASP A 21 -13.01 8.30 2.64
N THR A 22 -11.89 7.89 3.25
CA THR A 22 -10.68 7.49 2.53
C THR A 22 -10.19 6.14 3.01
N HIS A 23 -9.87 5.25 2.07
CA HIS A 23 -9.45 3.88 2.35
C HIS A 23 -8.18 3.56 1.57
N VAL A 24 -7.14 3.11 2.27
CA VAL A 24 -5.82 2.87 1.71
C VAL A 24 -5.29 1.52 2.16
N LEU A 25 -4.61 0.82 1.26
CA LEU A 25 -3.82 -0.36 1.60
C LEU A 25 -2.34 -0.01 1.58
N PHE A 26 -1.61 -0.55 2.54
CA PHE A 26 -0.16 -0.53 2.56
C PHE A 26 0.32 -1.96 2.30
N ASP A 27 0.98 -2.14 1.16
CA ASP A 27 1.38 -3.41 0.58
C ASP A 27 0.19 -4.30 0.19
N ALA A 28 0.42 -5.19 -0.73
CA ALA A 28 -0.56 -6.17 -1.21
C ALA A 28 0.17 -7.49 -1.47
N GLY A 29 0.73 -8.04 -0.39
CA GLY A 29 1.61 -9.21 -0.44
C GLY A 29 0.91 -10.56 -0.37
N ILE A 30 -0.42 -10.58 -0.46
CA ILE A 30 -1.22 -11.80 -0.53
C ILE A 30 -2.14 -11.72 -1.76
N SER A 31 -2.82 -12.81 -2.09
CA SER A 31 -3.69 -12.85 -3.26
C SER A 31 -4.83 -11.84 -3.16
N ARG A 32 -5.32 -11.38 -4.33
CA ARG A 32 -6.49 -10.51 -4.40
C ARG A 32 -7.68 -11.08 -3.61
N LYS A 33 -7.92 -12.37 -3.76
CA LYS A 33 -9.01 -13.05 -3.06
C LYS A 33 -8.89 -12.92 -1.54
N ARG A 34 -7.70 -13.13 -0.99
CA ARG A 34 -7.46 -13.03 0.46
C ARG A 34 -7.59 -11.59 0.95
N ILE A 35 -7.16 -10.60 0.15
CA ILE A 35 -7.35 -9.19 0.49
C ILE A 35 -8.83 -8.85 0.54
N GLU A 36 -9.59 -9.28 -0.48
CA GLU A 36 -11.04 -9.06 -0.53
C GLU A 36 -11.76 -9.70 0.67
N GLU A 37 -11.41 -10.93 1.01
CA GLU A 37 -11.98 -11.61 2.19
C GLU A 37 -11.69 -10.83 3.48
N GLY A 38 -10.46 -10.35 3.64
CA GLY A 38 -10.07 -9.55 4.80
C GLY A 38 -10.84 -8.24 4.89
N LEU A 39 -10.97 -7.53 3.78
CA LEU A 39 -11.76 -6.30 3.73
C LEU A 39 -13.23 -6.56 4.04
N ASN A 40 -13.80 -7.65 3.55
CA ASN A 40 -15.18 -8.02 3.80
C ASN A 40 -15.48 -8.21 5.28
N THR A 41 -14.55 -8.68 6.08
CA THR A 41 -14.75 -8.82 7.53
C THR A 41 -14.97 -7.47 8.21
N ALA A 42 -14.56 -6.38 7.58
CA ALA A 42 -14.71 -5.02 8.07
C ALA A 42 -15.86 -4.26 7.37
N GLY A 43 -16.64 -4.96 6.56
CA GLY A 43 -17.72 -4.35 5.79
C GLY A 43 -17.23 -3.56 4.56
N LEU A 44 -16.01 -3.82 4.12
CA LEU A 44 -15.39 -3.15 2.98
C LEU A 44 -15.11 -4.13 1.83
N SER A 45 -14.81 -3.59 0.67
CA SER A 45 -14.37 -4.36 -0.48
C SER A 45 -13.25 -3.60 -1.21
N LEU A 46 -12.62 -4.24 -2.18
CA LEU A 46 -11.60 -3.58 -3.01
C LEU A 46 -12.17 -2.38 -3.79
N LYS A 47 -13.47 -2.34 -4.03
CA LYS A 47 -14.14 -1.19 -4.66
C LYS A 47 -14.06 0.08 -3.81
N ASP A 48 -13.88 -0.06 -2.51
CA ASP A 48 -13.80 1.07 -1.58
C ASP A 48 -12.36 1.62 -1.47
N ILE A 49 -11.35 0.89 -1.96
CA ILE A 49 -9.95 1.25 -1.79
C ILE A 49 -9.57 2.34 -2.80
N ASP A 50 -9.06 3.46 -2.29
CA ASP A 50 -8.68 4.62 -3.09
C ASP A 50 -7.24 4.54 -3.60
N ALA A 51 -6.35 3.88 -2.88
CA ALA A 51 -4.94 3.80 -3.23
C ALA A 51 -4.25 2.63 -2.53
N ILE A 52 -3.18 2.15 -3.17
CA ILE A 52 -2.28 1.16 -2.56
C ILE A 52 -0.89 1.78 -2.54
N PHE A 53 -0.27 1.85 -1.36
CA PHE A 53 1.11 2.29 -1.19
C PHE A 53 1.98 1.06 -0.96
N VAL A 54 3.09 0.97 -1.69
CA VAL A 54 4.00 -0.18 -1.59
C VAL A 54 5.31 0.27 -0.93
N THR A 55 5.75 -0.47 0.09
CA THR A 55 6.97 -0.16 0.84
C THR A 55 8.23 -0.55 0.08
N HIS A 56 8.22 -1.71 -0.54
CA HIS A 56 9.33 -2.22 -1.36
C HIS A 56 8.86 -3.38 -2.24
N GLU A 57 9.72 -3.81 -3.17
CA GLU A 57 9.31 -4.71 -4.26
C GLU A 57 9.25 -6.20 -3.93
N HIS A 58 9.69 -6.65 -2.76
CA HIS A 58 9.70 -8.09 -2.41
C HIS A 58 8.32 -8.71 -2.55
N ILE A 59 8.28 -9.98 -2.97
CA ILE A 59 7.03 -10.65 -3.36
C ILE A 59 6.01 -10.76 -2.22
N ASP A 60 6.47 -10.86 -0.97
CA ASP A 60 5.60 -10.88 0.21
C ASP A 60 4.95 -9.51 0.51
N HIS A 61 5.25 -8.49 -0.29
CA HIS A 61 4.63 -7.16 -0.25
C HIS A 61 3.91 -6.80 -1.55
N THR A 62 4.07 -7.59 -2.62
CA THR A 62 3.60 -7.23 -3.96
C THR A 62 2.78 -8.30 -4.67
N LYS A 63 2.65 -9.48 -4.09
CA LYS A 63 2.07 -10.66 -4.74
C LYS A 63 0.71 -10.41 -5.42
N GLY A 64 -0.16 -9.61 -4.82
CA GLY A 64 -1.50 -9.31 -5.33
C GLY A 64 -1.57 -8.16 -6.33
N ILE A 65 -0.48 -7.42 -6.52
CA ILE A 65 -0.46 -6.17 -7.31
C ILE A 65 -0.93 -6.38 -8.75
N GLY A 66 -0.44 -7.44 -9.41
CA GLY A 66 -0.78 -7.68 -10.81
C GLY A 66 -2.26 -7.89 -11.05
N VAL A 67 -2.86 -8.79 -10.29
CA VAL A 67 -4.30 -9.12 -10.43
C VAL A 67 -5.17 -7.93 -10.04
N ILE A 68 -4.85 -7.26 -8.94
CA ILE A 68 -5.59 -6.07 -8.50
C ILE A 68 -5.51 -4.96 -9.54
N SER A 69 -4.33 -4.74 -10.11
CA SER A 69 -4.15 -3.72 -11.16
C SER A 69 -5.05 -3.98 -12.36
N ARG A 70 -5.11 -5.23 -12.82
CA ARG A 70 -5.91 -5.61 -13.98
C ARG A 70 -7.41 -5.62 -13.72
N LYS A 71 -7.82 -6.07 -12.52
CA LYS A 71 -9.25 -6.24 -12.21
C LYS A 71 -9.88 -5.01 -11.58
N ASP A 72 -9.15 -4.33 -10.72
CA ASP A 72 -9.73 -3.24 -9.91
C ASP A 72 -9.23 -1.85 -10.31
N GLY A 73 -8.08 -1.78 -10.99
CA GLY A 73 -7.56 -0.51 -11.48
C GLY A 73 -7.20 0.48 -10.36
N ILE A 74 -6.88 0.01 -9.17
CA ILE A 74 -6.56 0.87 -8.04
C ILE A 74 -5.19 1.52 -8.26
N PRO A 75 -5.05 2.86 -8.11
CA PRO A 75 -3.76 3.52 -8.24
C PRO A 75 -2.74 2.98 -7.24
N ILE A 76 -1.51 2.75 -7.71
CA ILE A 76 -0.41 2.24 -6.90
C ILE A 76 0.65 3.32 -6.78
N TYR A 77 1.03 3.63 -5.55
CA TYR A 77 2.03 4.65 -5.22
C TYR A 77 3.27 3.99 -4.66
N SER A 78 4.43 4.29 -5.22
CA SER A 78 5.70 3.83 -4.69
C SER A 78 6.87 4.63 -5.26
N THR A 79 8.06 4.40 -4.70
CA THR A 79 9.29 5.01 -5.21
C THR A 79 9.67 4.43 -6.57
N SER A 80 10.47 5.16 -7.35
CA SER A 80 10.87 4.70 -8.69
C SER A 80 11.66 3.38 -8.64
N GLY A 81 12.54 3.21 -7.65
CA GLY A 81 13.29 1.96 -7.50
C GLY A 81 12.40 0.77 -7.19
N THR A 82 11.38 0.98 -6.36
CA THR A 82 10.40 -0.06 -6.05
C THR A 82 9.55 -0.40 -7.28
N ILE A 83 9.11 0.59 -8.03
CA ILE A 83 8.35 0.38 -9.27
C ILE A 83 9.17 -0.45 -10.27
N GLU A 84 10.44 -0.08 -10.46
CA GLU A 84 11.35 -0.86 -11.33
C GLU A 84 11.46 -2.31 -10.87
N GLY A 85 11.61 -2.53 -9.57
CA GLY A 85 11.68 -3.86 -8.99
C GLY A 85 10.40 -4.67 -9.21
N ILE A 86 9.24 -4.05 -9.05
CA ILE A 86 7.94 -4.70 -9.30
C ILE A 86 7.82 -5.11 -10.77
N GLU A 87 8.24 -4.24 -11.68
CA GLU A 87 8.19 -4.49 -13.13
C GLU A 87 9.07 -5.66 -13.57
N GLN A 88 10.10 -6.01 -12.79
CA GLN A 88 10.97 -7.16 -13.04
C GLN A 88 10.36 -8.50 -12.57
N ILE A 89 9.27 -8.48 -11.82
CA ILE A 89 8.65 -9.69 -11.28
C ILE A 89 7.69 -10.30 -12.33
N SER A 90 8.18 -11.26 -13.09
CA SER A 90 7.40 -11.88 -14.17
C SER A 90 6.13 -12.56 -13.69
N SER A 91 6.13 -13.12 -12.47
CA SER A 91 4.97 -13.81 -11.90
C SER A 91 3.76 -12.91 -11.64
N LEU A 92 3.96 -11.59 -11.60
CA LEU A 92 2.84 -10.65 -11.44
C LEU A 92 2.03 -10.47 -12.74
N GLY A 93 2.60 -10.90 -13.86
CA GLY A 93 1.96 -10.77 -15.16
C GLY A 93 1.99 -9.33 -15.67
N ASN A 94 1.11 -9.03 -16.62
CA ASN A 94 1.04 -7.69 -17.21
C ASN A 94 0.40 -6.70 -16.24
N ILE A 95 1.07 -5.56 -16.05
CA ILE A 95 0.55 -4.45 -15.23
C ILE A 95 0.12 -3.33 -16.17
N PRO A 96 -1.12 -2.85 -16.10
CA PRO A 96 -1.62 -1.83 -17.01
C PRO A 96 -0.82 -0.53 -16.94
N ASP A 97 -0.64 0.14 -18.08
CA ASP A 97 -0.02 1.46 -18.14
C ASP A 97 -0.80 2.46 -17.31
N GLY A 98 -0.09 3.37 -16.64
CA GLY A 98 -0.72 4.44 -15.87
C GLY A 98 -1.14 4.06 -14.45
N ILE A 99 -0.95 2.80 -14.05
CA ILE A 99 -1.33 2.37 -12.69
C ILE A 99 -0.37 2.89 -11.63
N PHE A 100 0.92 3.01 -11.95
CA PHE A 100 1.94 3.46 -11.01
C PHE A 100 2.01 4.98 -10.91
N ASN A 101 2.06 5.47 -9.67
CA ASN A 101 2.26 6.88 -9.34
C ASN A 101 3.56 6.98 -8.54
N LYS A 102 4.58 7.55 -9.14
CA LYS A 102 5.89 7.69 -8.51
C LYS A 102 5.85 8.70 -7.37
N ILE A 103 6.40 8.33 -6.23
CA ILE A 103 6.55 9.20 -5.07
C ILE A 103 8.01 9.29 -4.66
N ASN A 104 8.33 10.31 -3.86
CA ASN A 104 9.68 10.49 -3.33
C ASN A 104 9.63 10.48 -1.81
N ALA A 105 10.69 9.93 -1.18
CA ALA A 105 10.83 9.98 0.27
C ALA A 105 10.76 11.44 0.74
N ASP A 106 10.12 11.65 1.89
CA ASP A 106 9.93 12.94 2.56
C ASP A 106 9.04 13.94 1.81
N GLU A 107 8.35 13.52 0.75
CA GLU A 107 7.34 14.34 0.07
C GLU A 107 5.95 13.79 0.34
N ASP A 108 5.10 14.59 0.96
CA ASP A 108 3.74 14.20 1.34
C ASP A 108 2.84 13.98 0.14
N ILE A 109 1.96 12.99 0.24
CA ILE A 109 0.92 12.72 -0.75
C ILE A 109 -0.45 12.87 -0.06
N SER A 110 -1.34 13.66 -0.65
CA SER A 110 -2.70 13.82 -0.16
C SER A 110 -3.64 12.87 -0.88
N ILE A 111 -4.39 12.05 -0.13
CA ILE A 111 -5.43 11.18 -0.65
C ILE A 111 -6.70 11.49 0.16
N GLY A 112 -7.71 12.10 -0.47
CA GLY A 112 -8.93 12.48 0.24
C GLY A 112 -8.63 13.34 1.47
N ASP A 113 -9.08 12.90 2.62
CA ASP A 113 -8.91 13.61 3.90
C ASP A 113 -7.66 13.19 4.69
N VAL A 114 -6.75 12.44 4.06
CA VAL A 114 -5.53 11.98 4.71
C VAL A 114 -4.28 12.43 3.99
N THR A 115 -3.18 12.47 4.71
CA THR A 115 -1.84 12.72 4.18
C THR A 115 -0.96 11.52 4.45
N VAL A 116 -0.25 11.05 3.44
CA VAL A 116 0.70 9.94 3.54
C VAL A 116 2.11 10.50 3.37
N HIS A 117 2.96 10.24 4.36
CA HIS A 117 4.34 10.69 4.37
C HIS A 117 5.29 9.51 4.23
N PRO A 118 5.96 9.33 3.08
CA PRO A 118 6.98 8.28 2.93
C PRO A 118 8.31 8.72 3.56
N PHE A 119 8.99 7.79 4.20
CA PHE A 119 10.34 8.03 4.72
C PHE A 119 11.23 6.83 4.47
N ARG A 120 12.50 7.07 4.24
CA ARG A 120 13.48 6.02 3.93
C ARG A 120 13.70 5.09 5.12
N ILE A 121 13.86 3.81 4.80
CA ILE A 121 14.27 2.80 5.77
C ILE A 121 15.46 2.03 5.22
N SER A 122 16.18 1.34 6.14
CA SER A 122 17.29 0.47 5.76
C SER A 122 16.75 -0.94 5.57
N HIS A 123 16.87 -1.46 4.34
CA HIS A 123 16.42 -2.80 3.99
C HIS A 123 17.04 -3.21 2.66
N ASP A 124 17.18 -4.52 2.43
CA ASP A 124 17.73 -5.06 1.18
C ASP A 124 16.69 -5.01 0.07
N ALA A 125 16.55 -3.84 -0.53
CA ALA A 125 15.59 -3.56 -1.60
C ALA A 125 16.10 -2.36 -2.40
N ASN A 126 15.47 -2.08 -3.55
CA ASN A 126 15.93 -1.03 -4.46
C ASN A 126 15.82 0.38 -3.87
N GLU A 127 14.66 0.70 -3.31
CA GLU A 127 14.41 2.04 -2.73
C GLU A 127 13.29 1.94 -1.69
N PRO A 128 13.55 1.24 -0.56
CA PRO A 128 12.50 0.95 0.42
C PRO A 128 12.11 2.17 1.23
N VAL A 129 10.81 2.28 1.51
CA VAL A 129 10.25 3.32 2.37
C VAL A 129 9.25 2.71 3.34
N ALA A 130 9.03 3.41 4.45
CA ALA A 130 7.89 3.23 5.32
C ALA A 130 6.99 4.43 5.18
N TYR A 131 5.81 4.38 5.75
CA TYR A 131 4.81 5.43 5.59
C TYR A 131 4.22 5.87 6.92
N THR A 132 3.95 7.16 7.07
CA THR A 132 3.11 7.70 8.13
C THR A 132 1.80 8.18 7.51
N PHE A 133 0.69 7.69 8.03
CA PHE A 133 -0.65 8.04 7.61
C PHE A 133 -1.22 9.02 8.63
N THR A 134 -1.65 10.19 8.18
CA THR A 134 -2.12 11.26 9.05
C THR A 134 -3.51 11.71 8.64
N GLN A 135 -4.41 11.83 9.62
CA GLN A 135 -5.72 12.43 9.45
C GLN A 135 -5.86 13.61 10.39
N LYS A 136 -6.26 14.76 9.87
CA LYS A 136 -6.63 15.92 10.68
C LYS A 136 -8.09 15.78 11.12
N CYS A 137 -8.33 15.91 12.41
CA CYS A 137 -9.66 15.84 13.00
C CYS A 137 -9.97 17.14 13.75
N ALA A 138 -11.25 17.37 14.07
CA ALA A 138 -11.67 18.54 14.83
C ALA A 138 -11.00 18.64 16.21
N ASP A 139 -10.67 17.50 16.81
CA ASP A 139 -10.02 17.39 18.13
C ASP A 139 -8.50 17.14 18.05
N GLY A 140 -7.88 17.34 16.87
CA GLY A 140 -6.44 17.21 16.71
C GLY A 140 -6.02 16.40 15.49
N ILE A 141 -4.85 15.75 15.59
CA ILE A 141 -4.27 14.96 14.50
C ILE A 141 -4.17 13.50 14.95
N LYS A 142 -4.66 12.58 14.10
CA LYS A 142 -4.46 11.14 14.30
C LYS A 142 -3.41 10.64 13.33
N LYS A 143 -2.46 9.84 13.82
CA LYS A 143 -1.36 9.29 13.03
C LYS A 143 -1.21 7.79 13.26
N ALA A 144 -0.80 7.10 12.20
CA ALA A 144 -0.32 5.72 12.28
C ALA A 144 0.86 5.56 11.35
N SER A 145 1.83 4.74 11.72
CA SER A 145 2.99 4.46 10.89
C SER A 145 3.02 2.99 10.50
N VAL A 146 3.30 2.75 9.22
CA VAL A 146 3.48 1.41 8.66
C VAL A 146 4.97 1.24 8.38
N VAL A 147 5.64 0.49 9.24
CA VAL A 147 7.06 0.23 9.15
C VAL A 147 7.26 -1.27 9.08
N THR A 148 7.82 -1.75 7.97
CA THR A 148 8.05 -3.16 7.73
C THR A 148 9.51 -3.40 7.39
N ASP A 149 10.02 -4.59 7.75
CA ASP A 149 11.34 -5.07 7.34
C ASP A 149 12.47 -4.05 7.56
N LEU A 150 12.60 -3.58 8.80
CA LEU A 150 13.71 -2.73 9.21
C LEU A 150 15.01 -3.54 9.32
N GLY A 151 16.07 -3.02 8.73
CA GLY A 151 17.39 -3.60 8.89
C GLY A 151 18.07 -4.13 7.66
#